data_bd8261b2942f7a0823e5f96c3277f529
#
_entry.id   bd8261b2942f7a0823e5f96c3277f529
#
_cell.length_a   1.000
_cell.length_b   1.000
_cell.length_c   1.000
_cell.angle_alpha   90.00
_cell.angle_beta   90.00
_cell.angle_gamma   90.00
#
_symmetry.space_group_name_H-M   'P 1'
#
loop_
_entity.id
_entity.type
_entity.pdbx_description
1 polymer ?
#
loop_
_entity_poly.entity_id
_entity_poly.type
_entity_poly.pdbx_seq_one_letter_code
_entity_poly.pdbx_strand_id
1 'polypeptide(L)'
;AVTIFDRLRPEIIRRLTATETPQEALLAFDGFLAGLPAGVQLFALFEANPQLIDLLIDIVGTSTGLAQYLAQNAQVFDAVIGGSFWSDWLGVDALSKDLCNELNALGDYERKLDAARRWGKEWHFRIGVHLLRGITNPEQAANQYAELAQAIVQGLWPEVIKQFSGKYGIPPGRGAVVVAMGSLGAQALHAASDLDLIVIYDADGIEMSEGPRALNARIYYARLTQALVTAMTAP
;
A
#
# COMPACT_ATOMS: atom_id res chain seq x y z
N ALA A 1 5.68 18.00 23.28
CA ALA A 1 4.99 18.20 21.99
C ALA A 1 4.62 19.68 21.79
N VAL A 2 3.79 20.24 22.66
CA VAL A 2 3.32 21.64 22.55
C VAL A 2 4.49 22.61 22.37
N THR A 3 5.53 22.51 23.19
CA THR A 3 6.70 23.39 23.15
C THR A 3 7.49 23.31 21.83
N ILE A 4 7.61 22.11 21.23
CA ILE A 4 8.28 21.92 19.94
C ILE A 4 7.41 22.48 18.82
N PHE A 5 6.12 22.18 18.83
CA PHE A 5 5.17 22.73 17.86
C PHE A 5 5.16 24.27 17.87
N ASP A 6 5.13 24.89 19.05
CA ASP A 6 5.16 26.35 19.17
C ASP A 6 6.42 26.99 18.56
N ARG A 7 7.56 26.29 18.60
CA ARG A 7 8.79 26.73 17.92
C ARG A 7 8.72 26.59 16.40
N LEU A 8 8.13 25.49 15.91
CA LEU A 8 8.04 25.21 14.48
C LEU A 8 6.87 25.93 13.80
N ARG A 9 5.82 26.29 14.55
CA ARG A 9 4.59 26.91 14.05
C ARG A 9 4.81 28.14 13.15
N PRO A 10 5.66 29.12 13.51
CA PRO A 10 5.87 30.29 12.64
C PRO A 10 6.42 29.89 11.27
N GLU A 11 7.34 28.95 11.22
CA GLU A 11 7.95 28.47 9.98
C GLU A 11 6.95 27.66 9.14
N ILE A 12 6.18 26.79 9.77
CA ILE A 12 5.14 26.01 9.10
C ILE A 12 4.09 26.96 8.49
N ILE A 13 3.60 27.93 9.26
CA ILE A 13 2.60 28.89 8.75
C ILE A 13 3.20 29.71 7.60
N ARG A 14 4.43 30.19 7.73
CA ARG A 14 5.10 30.95 6.67
C ARG A 14 5.17 30.16 5.37
N ARG A 15 5.49 28.86 5.44
CA ARG A 15 5.57 27.98 4.27
C ARG A 15 4.18 27.66 3.70
N LEU A 16 3.19 27.36 4.53
CA LEU A 16 1.81 27.14 4.10
C LEU A 16 1.24 28.36 3.37
N THR A 17 1.51 29.57 3.88
CA THR A 17 1.04 30.81 3.22
C THR A 17 1.75 31.12 1.90
N ALA A 18 2.88 30.49 1.63
CA ALA A 18 3.62 30.62 0.37
C ALA A 18 3.19 29.61 -0.72
N THR A 19 2.30 28.67 -0.42
CA THR A 19 1.74 27.73 -1.41
C THR A 19 0.76 28.44 -2.34
N GLU A 20 0.44 27.84 -3.50
CA GLU A 20 -0.52 28.42 -4.45
C GLU A 20 -1.93 28.54 -3.88
N THR A 21 -2.33 27.60 -3.03
CA THR A 21 -3.65 27.53 -2.36
C THR A 21 -3.51 27.43 -0.85
N PRO A 22 -3.15 28.53 -0.13
CA PRO A 22 -2.81 28.50 1.29
C PRO A 22 -3.93 27.94 2.20
N GLN A 23 -5.19 28.20 1.86
CA GLN A 23 -6.32 27.74 2.66
C GLN A 23 -6.50 26.23 2.56
N GLU A 24 -6.39 25.67 1.34
CA GLU A 24 -6.46 24.21 1.12
C GLU A 24 -5.27 23.50 1.75
N ALA A 25 -4.07 24.05 1.60
CA ALA A 25 -2.85 23.53 2.22
C ALA A 25 -2.98 23.49 3.75
N LEU A 26 -3.55 24.55 4.37
CA LEU A 26 -3.77 24.57 5.81
C LEU A 26 -4.79 23.52 6.27
N LEU A 27 -5.90 23.34 5.53
CA LEU A 27 -6.91 22.30 5.82
C LEU A 27 -6.32 20.90 5.67
N ALA A 28 -5.54 20.66 4.62
CA ALA A 28 -4.87 19.39 4.41
C ALA A 28 -3.82 19.10 5.50
N PHE A 29 -3.10 20.12 5.93
CA PHE A 29 -2.15 20.04 7.05
C PHE A 29 -2.86 19.73 8.39
N ASP A 30 -4.00 20.36 8.66
CA ASP A 30 -4.80 20.09 9.85
C ASP A 30 -5.34 18.66 9.84
N GLY A 31 -5.85 18.20 8.68
CA GLY A 31 -6.29 16.82 8.49
C GLY A 31 -5.17 15.80 8.72
N PHE A 32 -3.97 16.10 8.25
CA PHE A 32 -2.79 15.26 8.53
C PHE A 32 -2.49 15.21 10.03
N LEU A 33 -2.48 16.35 10.73
CA LEU A 33 -2.24 16.38 12.17
C LEU A 33 -3.31 15.62 12.97
N ALA A 34 -4.57 15.72 12.56
CA ALA A 34 -5.68 15.01 13.19
C ALA A 34 -5.58 13.47 13.04
N GLY A 35 -4.96 13.00 11.95
CA GLY A 35 -4.71 11.58 11.68
C GLY A 35 -3.52 10.99 12.44
N LEU A 36 -2.71 11.81 13.13
CA LEU A 36 -1.52 11.33 13.84
C LEU A 36 -1.85 10.67 15.18
N PRO A 37 -1.46 9.39 15.39
CA PRO A 37 -1.71 8.70 16.67
C PRO A 37 -0.90 9.28 17.84
N ALA A 38 0.25 9.91 17.57
CA ALA A 38 1.15 10.50 18.56
C ALA A 38 1.95 11.66 17.96
N GLY A 39 1.33 12.83 17.85
CA GLY A 39 1.94 14.05 17.28
C GLY A 39 3.27 14.51 17.93
N VAL A 40 3.61 13.94 19.09
CA VAL A 40 4.84 14.26 19.82
C VAL A 40 6.10 13.85 19.05
N GLN A 41 6.10 12.65 18.47
CA GLN A 41 7.28 12.10 17.79
C GLN A 41 7.55 12.81 16.47
N LEU A 42 6.50 13.16 15.74
CA LEU A 42 6.62 13.85 14.45
C LEU A 42 7.25 15.24 14.59
N PHE A 43 6.84 16.03 15.57
CA PHE A 43 7.42 17.37 15.75
C PHE A 43 8.89 17.33 16.16
N ALA A 44 9.29 16.35 17.00
CA ALA A 44 10.71 16.14 17.31
C ALA A 44 11.50 15.75 16.06
N LEU A 45 10.87 14.98 15.17
CA LEU A 45 11.44 14.57 13.90
C LEU A 45 11.62 15.76 12.95
N PHE A 46 10.63 16.64 12.85
CA PHE A 46 10.71 17.88 12.07
C PHE A 46 11.77 18.84 12.60
N GLU A 47 11.93 18.91 13.93
CA GLU A 47 12.99 19.73 14.54
C GLU A 47 14.39 19.20 14.17
N ALA A 48 14.54 17.86 14.16
CA ALA A 48 15.79 17.22 13.76
C ALA A 48 16.04 17.24 12.23
N ASN A 49 14.97 17.28 11.43
CA ASN A 49 15.03 17.18 9.98
C ASN A 49 14.11 18.21 9.29
N PRO A 50 14.52 19.48 9.18
CA PRO A 50 13.68 20.54 8.60
C PRO A 50 13.21 20.29 7.17
N GLN A 51 13.97 19.49 6.37
CA GLN A 51 13.60 19.08 5.01
C GLN A 51 12.31 18.25 4.96
N LEU A 52 11.92 17.60 6.06
CA LEU A 52 10.64 16.86 6.14
C LEU A 52 9.45 17.82 6.22
N ILE A 53 9.64 19.02 6.77
CA ILE A 53 8.62 20.07 6.73
C ILE A 53 8.43 20.52 5.27
N ASP A 54 9.51 20.72 4.51
CA ASP A 54 9.43 21.09 3.10
C ASP A 54 8.64 20.05 2.31
N LEU A 55 8.95 18.77 2.51
CA LEU A 55 8.22 17.68 1.85
C LEU A 55 6.74 17.67 2.23
N LEU A 56 6.42 17.82 3.52
CA LEU A 56 5.03 17.85 3.96
C LEU A 56 4.27 19.03 3.35
N ILE A 57 4.88 20.22 3.33
CA ILE A 57 4.27 21.41 2.73
C ILE A 57 4.07 21.23 1.23
N ASP A 58 5.03 20.64 0.52
CA ASP A 58 4.87 20.33 -0.90
C ASP A 58 3.70 19.35 -1.14
N ILE A 59 3.58 18.32 -0.31
CA ILE A 59 2.47 17.36 -0.41
C ILE A 59 1.13 18.06 -0.20
N VAL A 60 0.96 18.80 0.90
CA VAL A 60 -0.33 19.43 1.25
C VAL A 60 -0.66 20.61 0.35
N GLY A 61 0.33 21.27 -0.22
CA GLY A 61 0.17 22.42 -1.11
C GLY A 61 0.01 22.10 -2.58
N THR A 62 0.32 20.85 -3.01
CA THR A 62 0.36 20.52 -4.44
C THR A 62 -0.55 19.33 -4.81
N SER A 63 -0.70 18.35 -3.92
CA SER A 63 -1.44 17.12 -4.23
C SER A 63 -2.48 16.79 -3.17
N THR A 64 -3.73 17.17 -3.44
CA THR A 64 -4.88 16.85 -2.56
C THR A 64 -5.01 15.36 -2.31
N GLY A 65 -4.82 14.51 -3.35
CA GLY A 65 -4.89 13.06 -3.22
C GLY A 65 -3.79 12.50 -2.31
N LEU A 66 -2.56 12.97 -2.47
CA LEU A 66 -1.44 12.51 -1.63
C LEU A 66 -1.55 13.04 -0.19
N ALA A 67 -2.06 14.27 -0.02
CA ALA A 67 -2.33 14.83 1.31
C ALA A 67 -3.42 14.04 2.05
N GLN A 68 -4.51 13.67 1.37
CA GLN A 68 -5.57 12.82 1.94
C GLN A 68 -5.04 11.43 2.29
N TYR A 69 -4.24 10.84 1.39
CA TYR A 69 -3.60 9.55 1.65
C TYR A 69 -2.72 9.61 2.90
N LEU A 70 -1.89 10.65 3.01
CA LEU A 70 -1.03 10.87 4.16
C LEU A 70 -1.83 11.09 5.47
N ALA A 71 -2.93 11.84 5.42
CA ALA A 71 -3.80 12.05 6.58
C ALA A 71 -4.42 10.74 7.10
N GLN A 72 -4.77 9.81 6.19
CA GLN A 72 -5.32 8.50 6.54
C GLN A 72 -4.26 7.47 6.94
N ASN A 73 -3.01 7.66 6.52
CA ASN A 73 -1.90 6.71 6.67
C ASN A 73 -0.64 7.41 7.17
N ALA A 74 -0.74 8.23 8.21
CA ALA A 74 0.35 9.10 8.69
C ALA A 74 1.65 8.35 9.03
N GLN A 75 1.57 7.07 9.39
CA GLN A 75 2.71 6.20 9.67
C GLN A 75 3.65 6.01 8.46
N VAL A 76 3.18 6.19 7.22
CA VAL A 76 4.03 6.05 6.03
C VAL A 76 5.10 7.16 5.94
N PHE A 77 4.91 8.26 6.68
CA PHE A 77 5.88 9.34 6.72
C PHE A 77 7.20 8.93 7.40
N ASP A 78 7.15 7.93 8.29
CA ASP A 78 8.36 7.38 8.92
C ASP A 78 9.29 6.72 7.89
N ALA A 79 8.74 6.15 6.81
CA ALA A 79 9.53 5.54 5.74
C ALA A 79 10.41 6.54 4.99
N VAL A 80 10.00 7.83 4.93
CA VAL A 80 10.76 8.90 4.25
C VAL A 80 12.15 9.10 4.86
N ILE A 81 12.31 8.78 6.15
CA ILE A 81 13.56 8.94 6.88
C ILE A 81 14.53 7.81 6.54
N GLY A 82 14.01 6.67 6.11
CA GLY A 82 14.82 5.54 5.64
C GLY A 82 15.59 5.90 4.37
N GLY A 83 16.91 5.66 4.33
CA GLY A 83 17.74 5.95 3.15
C GLY A 83 17.27 5.23 1.88
N SER A 84 16.56 4.11 2.01
CA SER A 84 15.98 3.35 0.90
C SER A 84 14.78 4.03 0.23
N PHE A 85 14.12 5.00 0.90
CA PHE A 85 12.97 5.71 0.33
C PHE A 85 13.32 6.43 -0.98
N TRP A 86 14.51 6.98 -1.07
CA TRP A 86 15.00 7.76 -2.23
C TRP A 86 15.84 6.95 -3.22
N SER A 87 16.00 5.63 -3.00
CA SER A 87 16.74 4.76 -3.92
C SER A 87 15.98 4.53 -5.23
N ASP A 88 16.64 3.93 -6.22
CA ASP A 88 16.01 3.52 -7.46
C ASP A 88 14.87 2.52 -7.24
N TRP A 89 13.97 2.44 -8.20
CA TRP A 89 12.87 1.49 -8.18
C TRP A 89 13.38 0.05 -8.32
N LEU A 90 12.87 -0.85 -7.48
CA LEU A 90 13.38 -2.23 -7.41
C LEU A 90 12.88 -3.15 -8.54
N GLY A 91 11.72 -2.82 -9.15
CA GLY A 91 11.02 -3.72 -10.06
C GLY A 91 10.24 -4.84 -9.36
N VAL A 92 9.33 -5.47 -10.09
CA VAL A 92 8.33 -6.41 -9.54
C VAL A 92 8.95 -7.63 -8.84
N ASP A 93 10.03 -8.19 -9.39
CA ASP A 93 10.64 -9.42 -8.83
C ASP A 93 11.29 -9.15 -7.47
N ALA A 94 11.99 -8.02 -7.34
CA ALA A 94 12.61 -7.65 -6.07
C ALA A 94 11.56 -7.22 -5.04
N LEU A 95 10.51 -6.51 -5.42
CA LEU A 95 9.37 -6.17 -4.57
C LEU A 95 8.65 -7.42 -4.07
N SER A 96 8.37 -8.37 -4.95
CA SER A 96 7.73 -9.63 -4.58
C SER A 96 8.56 -10.44 -3.59
N LYS A 97 9.88 -10.50 -3.83
CA LYS A 97 10.81 -11.18 -2.93
C LYS A 97 10.90 -10.50 -1.57
N ASP A 98 10.94 -9.17 -1.54
CA ASP A 98 10.99 -8.37 -0.32
C ASP A 98 9.73 -8.61 0.53
N LEU A 99 8.54 -8.49 -0.07
CA LEU A 99 7.28 -8.79 0.60
C LEU A 99 7.22 -10.24 1.08
N CYS A 100 7.56 -11.23 0.24
CA CYS A 100 7.56 -12.63 0.64
C CYS A 100 8.48 -12.89 1.84
N ASN A 101 9.65 -12.25 1.90
CA ASN A 101 10.57 -12.39 3.04
C ASN A 101 9.93 -11.83 4.32
N GLU A 102 9.28 -10.66 4.26
CA GLU A 102 8.57 -10.10 5.41
C GLU A 102 7.43 -11.02 5.88
N LEU A 103 6.61 -11.52 4.96
CA LEU A 103 5.51 -12.43 5.29
C LEU A 103 6.00 -13.77 5.88
N ASN A 104 7.09 -14.33 5.36
CA ASN A 104 7.65 -15.59 5.84
C ASN A 104 8.23 -15.48 7.26
N ALA A 105 8.67 -14.31 7.69
CA ALA A 105 9.13 -14.07 9.06
C ALA A 105 7.98 -14.10 10.10
N LEU A 106 6.73 -14.05 9.64
CA LEU A 106 5.54 -14.03 10.50
C LEU A 106 4.84 -15.39 10.49
N GLY A 107 4.45 -15.86 11.67
CA GLY A 107 3.75 -17.15 11.82
C GLY A 107 2.22 -17.05 11.69
N ASP A 108 1.64 -15.90 12.02
CA ASP A 108 0.21 -15.68 12.11
C ASP A 108 -0.34 -15.03 10.82
N TYR A 109 -1.48 -15.54 10.33
CA TYR A 109 -2.06 -15.06 9.07
C TYR A 109 -2.53 -13.61 9.12
N GLU A 110 -3.20 -13.19 10.19
CA GLU A 110 -3.69 -11.81 10.31
C GLU A 110 -2.52 -10.83 10.38
N ARG A 111 -1.46 -11.19 11.11
CA ARG A 111 -0.22 -10.39 11.13
C ARG A 111 0.45 -10.29 9.77
N LYS A 112 0.36 -11.33 8.93
CA LYS A 112 0.84 -11.28 7.55
C LYS A 112 0.03 -10.29 6.72
N LEU A 113 -1.30 -10.29 6.85
CA LEU A 113 -2.17 -9.35 6.15
C LEU A 113 -1.86 -7.90 6.57
N ASP A 114 -1.69 -7.65 7.86
CA ASP A 114 -1.32 -6.32 8.38
C ASP A 114 0.04 -5.86 7.87
N ALA A 115 1.03 -6.76 7.82
CA ALA A 115 2.35 -6.47 7.27
C ALA A 115 2.27 -6.13 5.77
N ALA A 116 1.54 -6.92 4.97
CA ALA A 116 1.36 -6.67 3.55
C ALA A 116 0.69 -5.31 3.27
N ARG A 117 -0.33 -4.95 4.09
CA ARG A 117 -1.01 -3.65 3.97
C ARG A 117 -0.09 -2.49 4.30
N ARG A 118 0.65 -2.57 5.42
CA ARG A 118 1.62 -1.54 5.80
C ARG A 118 2.68 -1.39 4.72
N TRP A 119 3.28 -2.48 4.29
CA TRP A 119 4.28 -2.52 3.23
C TRP A 119 3.74 -1.89 1.93
N GLY A 120 2.54 -2.29 1.50
CA GLY A 120 1.90 -1.74 0.31
C GLY A 120 1.62 -0.24 0.42
N LYS A 121 1.19 0.24 1.62
CA LYS A 121 0.95 1.66 1.88
C LYS A 121 2.24 2.49 1.81
N GLU A 122 3.35 1.98 2.33
CA GLU A 122 4.65 2.65 2.30
C GLU A 122 5.16 2.79 0.86
N TRP A 123 5.10 1.71 0.07
CA TRP A 123 5.50 1.75 -1.34
C TRP A 123 4.59 2.63 -2.20
N HIS A 124 3.28 2.57 -1.98
CA HIS A 124 2.31 3.44 -2.66
C HIS A 124 2.60 4.92 -2.41
N PHE A 125 2.86 5.28 -1.15
CA PHE A 125 3.23 6.65 -0.77
C PHE A 125 4.53 7.08 -1.43
N ARG A 126 5.54 6.20 -1.45
CA ARG A 126 6.82 6.47 -2.09
C ARG A 126 6.66 6.80 -3.58
N ILE A 127 5.87 6.03 -4.32
CA ILE A 127 5.60 6.30 -5.75
C ILE A 127 5.01 7.70 -5.92
N GLY A 128 4.01 8.04 -5.10
CA GLY A 128 3.37 9.37 -5.14
C GLY A 128 4.33 10.51 -4.84
N VAL A 129 5.22 10.35 -3.85
CA VAL A 129 6.24 11.35 -3.51
C VAL A 129 7.30 11.48 -4.62
N HIS A 130 7.76 10.36 -5.20
CA HIS A 130 8.71 10.39 -6.30
C HIS A 130 8.14 11.10 -7.52
N LEU A 131 6.85 10.88 -7.83
CA LEU A 131 6.15 11.60 -8.89
C LEU A 131 6.04 13.10 -8.58
N LEU A 132 5.62 13.46 -7.36
CA LEU A 132 5.50 14.85 -6.92
C LEU A 132 6.83 15.61 -7.01
N ARG A 133 7.93 14.95 -6.67
CA ARG A 133 9.29 15.52 -6.71
C ARG A 133 9.94 15.46 -8.08
N GLY A 134 9.26 14.92 -9.10
CA GLY A 134 9.81 14.78 -10.45
C GLY A 134 10.97 13.79 -10.57
N ILE A 135 11.13 12.89 -9.60
CA ILE A 135 12.11 11.78 -9.65
C ILE A 135 11.64 10.76 -10.68
N THR A 136 10.34 10.53 -10.77
CA THR A 136 9.70 9.72 -11.80
C THR A 136 8.72 10.56 -12.60
N ASN A 137 8.51 10.19 -13.87
CA ASN A 137 7.46 10.78 -14.68
C ASN A 137 6.14 10.01 -14.52
N PRO A 138 5.00 10.53 -15.02
CA PRO A 138 3.68 9.88 -14.87
C PRO A 138 3.60 8.46 -15.43
N GLU A 139 4.27 8.17 -16.55
CA GLU A 139 4.29 6.85 -17.16
C GLU A 139 5.06 5.84 -16.29
N GLN A 140 6.23 6.24 -15.78
CA GLN A 140 7.00 5.43 -14.84
C GLN A 140 6.21 5.18 -13.55
N ALA A 141 5.56 6.19 -12.99
CA ALA A 141 4.73 6.04 -11.80
C ALA A 141 3.56 5.08 -12.04
N ALA A 142 2.91 5.15 -13.21
CA ALA A 142 1.82 4.25 -13.59
C ALA A 142 2.27 2.79 -13.65
N ASN A 143 3.44 2.53 -14.23
CA ASN A 143 4.05 1.20 -14.24
C ASN A 143 4.41 0.74 -12.82
N GLN A 144 5.00 1.61 -12.01
CA GLN A 144 5.38 1.30 -10.62
C GLN A 144 4.17 0.93 -9.75
N TYR A 145 3.03 1.62 -9.89
CA TYR A 145 1.79 1.24 -9.21
C TYR A 145 1.28 -0.15 -9.65
N ALA A 146 1.39 -0.47 -10.95
CA ALA A 146 1.01 -1.79 -11.46
C ALA A 146 1.95 -2.91 -10.94
N GLU A 147 3.26 -2.68 -10.94
CA GLU A 147 4.24 -3.61 -10.38
C GLU A 147 4.06 -3.81 -8.86
N LEU A 148 3.72 -2.75 -8.13
CA LEU A 148 3.39 -2.84 -6.70
C LEU A 148 2.16 -3.72 -6.47
N ALA A 149 1.08 -3.49 -7.23
CA ALA A 149 -0.14 -4.30 -7.14
C ALA A 149 0.14 -5.77 -7.48
N GLN A 150 0.94 -6.02 -8.51
CA GLN A 150 1.37 -7.37 -8.89
C GLN A 150 2.17 -8.04 -7.77
N ALA A 151 3.12 -7.34 -7.16
CA ALA A 151 3.92 -7.86 -6.04
C ALA A 151 3.05 -8.23 -4.84
N ILE A 152 2.06 -7.40 -4.50
CA ILE A 152 1.10 -7.67 -3.42
C ILE A 152 0.29 -8.93 -3.70
N VAL A 153 -0.25 -9.07 -4.92
CA VAL A 153 -1.00 -10.27 -5.32
C VAL A 153 -0.10 -11.51 -5.26
N GLN A 154 1.12 -11.44 -5.77
CA GLN A 154 2.07 -12.55 -5.75
C GLN A 154 2.47 -12.97 -4.33
N GLY A 155 2.61 -12.03 -3.41
CA GLY A 155 2.91 -12.31 -2.01
C GLY A 155 1.73 -12.89 -1.23
N LEU A 156 0.53 -12.33 -1.44
CA LEU A 156 -0.66 -12.72 -0.68
C LEU A 156 -1.32 -14.01 -1.21
N TRP A 157 -1.31 -14.27 -2.51
CA TRP A 157 -2.01 -15.41 -3.09
C TRP A 157 -1.60 -16.77 -2.49
N PRO A 158 -0.30 -17.08 -2.32
CA PRO A 158 0.12 -18.32 -1.67
C PRO A 158 -0.33 -18.40 -0.20
N GLU A 159 -0.31 -17.30 0.53
CA GLU A 159 -0.72 -17.26 1.93
C GLU A 159 -2.24 -17.46 2.08
N VAL A 160 -3.03 -16.87 1.19
CA VAL A 160 -4.48 -17.07 1.14
C VAL A 160 -4.80 -18.54 0.83
N ILE A 161 -4.15 -19.14 -0.17
CA ILE A 161 -4.31 -20.56 -0.48
C ILE A 161 -3.98 -21.43 0.73
N LYS A 162 -2.85 -21.18 1.39
CA LYS A 162 -2.39 -21.94 2.54
C LYS A 162 -3.41 -21.88 3.69
N GLN A 163 -3.87 -20.67 4.04
CA GLN A 163 -4.88 -20.46 5.08
C GLN A 163 -6.21 -21.15 4.74
N PHE A 164 -6.65 -21.01 3.51
CA PHE A 164 -7.90 -21.59 3.02
C PHE A 164 -7.86 -23.12 2.99
N SER A 165 -6.71 -23.67 2.55
CA SER A 165 -6.50 -25.12 2.46
C SER A 165 -6.53 -25.82 3.80
N GLY A 166 -6.11 -25.16 4.88
CA GLY A 166 -6.20 -25.72 6.24
C GLY A 166 -7.63 -26.10 6.64
N LYS A 167 -8.64 -25.44 6.08
CA LYS A 167 -10.05 -25.66 6.39
C LYS A 167 -10.76 -26.52 5.33
N TYR A 168 -10.46 -26.28 4.06
CA TYR A 168 -11.22 -26.84 2.95
C TYR A 168 -10.46 -27.87 2.11
N GLY A 169 -9.18 -28.11 2.42
CA GLY A 169 -8.27 -28.94 1.64
C GLY A 169 -7.54 -28.17 0.54
N ILE A 170 -6.62 -28.83 -0.13
CA ILE A 170 -5.87 -28.25 -1.24
C ILE A 170 -6.80 -27.87 -2.40
N PRO A 171 -6.43 -26.91 -3.26
CA PRO A 171 -7.21 -26.55 -4.44
C PRO A 171 -7.45 -27.78 -5.33
N PRO A 172 -8.71 -28.10 -5.69
CA PRO A 172 -9.01 -29.25 -6.54
C PRO A 172 -8.50 -29.04 -7.98
N GLY A 173 -7.94 -30.08 -8.59
CA GLY A 173 -7.43 -30.06 -9.97
C GLY A 173 -6.03 -29.42 -10.09
N ARG A 174 -5.82 -28.69 -11.19
CA ARG A 174 -4.52 -28.03 -11.48
C ARG A 174 -4.30 -26.70 -10.75
N GLY A 175 -5.32 -26.23 -10.03
CA GLY A 175 -5.25 -24.98 -9.28
C GLY A 175 -5.85 -23.78 -10.01
N ALA A 176 -5.38 -22.59 -9.64
CA ALA A 176 -5.88 -21.35 -10.22
C ALA A 176 -4.77 -20.32 -10.41
N VAL A 177 -5.00 -19.39 -11.34
CA VAL A 177 -4.17 -18.22 -11.59
C VAL A 177 -4.97 -16.94 -11.41
N VAL A 178 -4.33 -15.91 -10.96
CA VAL A 178 -4.90 -14.55 -10.91
C VAL A 178 -4.45 -13.79 -12.15
N VAL A 179 -5.40 -13.28 -12.91
CA VAL A 179 -5.16 -12.55 -14.16
C VAL A 179 -5.53 -11.08 -13.95
N ALA A 180 -4.58 -10.20 -14.23
CA ALA A 180 -4.78 -8.74 -14.20
C ALA A 180 -5.49 -8.29 -15.48
N MET A 181 -6.48 -7.42 -15.32
CA MET A 181 -7.27 -6.83 -16.41
C MET A 181 -7.20 -5.30 -16.36
N GLY A 182 -7.86 -4.64 -17.29
CA GLY A 182 -8.01 -3.19 -17.31
C GLY A 182 -6.66 -2.45 -17.25
N SER A 183 -6.61 -1.40 -16.44
CA SER A 183 -5.41 -0.57 -16.26
C SER A 183 -4.26 -1.34 -15.57
N LEU A 184 -4.56 -2.29 -14.68
CA LEU A 184 -3.54 -3.16 -14.09
C LEU A 184 -2.91 -4.07 -15.16
N GLY A 185 -3.73 -4.72 -16.00
CA GLY A 185 -3.26 -5.56 -17.11
C GLY A 185 -2.47 -4.79 -18.17
N ALA A 186 -2.78 -3.52 -18.37
CA ALA A 186 -2.05 -2.61 -19.25
C ALA A 186 -0.81 -1.97 -18.61
N GLN A 187 -0.50 -2.28 -17.36
CA GLN A 187 0.59 -1.65 -16.56
C GLN A 187 0.49 -0.11 -16.51
N ALA A 188 -0.74 0.41 -16.41
CA ALA A 188 -1.05 1.83 -16.46
C ALA A 188 -1.96 2.24 -15.29
N LEU A 189 -1.64 1.82 -14.06
CA LEU A 189 -2.36 2.21 -12.86
C LEU A 189 -2.01 3.62 -12.42
N HIS A 190 -2.96 4.30 -11.80
CA HIS A 190 -2.70 5.51 -11.02
C HIS A 190 -3.09 5.30 -9.54
N ALA A 191 -2.71 6.24 -8.67
CA ALA A 191 -2.86 6.12 -7.22
C ALA A 191 -4.28 5.74 -6.72
N ALA A 192 -5.32 6.11 -7.45
CA ALA A 192 -6.71 5.85 -7.11
C ALA A 192 -7.40 4.79 -8.01
N SER A 193 -6.61 4.02 -8.79
CA SER A 193 -7.17 2.98 -9.65
C SER A 193 -7.66 1.80 -8.84
N ASP A 194 -8.80 1.24 -9.23
CA ASP A 194 -9.25 -0.07 -8.79
C ASP A 194 -8.40 -1.18 -9.44
N LEU A 195 -8.36 -2.33 -8.80
CA LEU A 195 -7.66 -3.53 -9.31
C LEU A 195 -8.67 -4.47 -9.96
N ASP A 196 -8.68 -4.53 -11.27
CA ASP A 196 -9.48 -5.47 -12.04
C ASP A 196 -8.78 -6.82 -12.12
N LEU A 197 -9.26 -7.79 -11.35
CA LEU A 197 -8.67 -9.13 -11.24
C LEU A 197 -9.69 -10.21 -11.59
N ILE A 198 -9.25 -11.23 -12.32
CA ILE A 198 -10.03 -12.45 -12.59
C ILE A 198 -9.23 -13.65 -12.07
N VAL A 199 -9.91 -14.55 -11.37
CA VAL A 199 -9.36 -15.84 -10.97
C VAL A 199 -9.84 -16.90 -11.96
N ILE A 200 -8.90 -17.51 -12.69
CA ILE A 200 -9.18 -18.60 -13.62
C ILE A 200 -8.67 -19.90 -13.00
N TYR A 201 -9.51 -20.93 -12.93
CA TYR A 201 -9.15 -22.21 -12.34
C TYR A 201 -9.40 -23.39 -13.29
N ASP A 202 -8.65 -24.45 -13.08
CA ASP A 202 -8.85 -25.74 -13.76
C ASP A 202 -9.03 -26.83 -12.70
N ALA A 203 -10.26 -27.31 -12.58
CA ALA A 203 -10.59 -28.39 -11.65
C ALA A 203 -10.21 -29.80 -12.16
N ASP A 204 -9.80 -29.93 -13.43
CA ASP A 204 -9.35 -31.17 -14.05
C ASP A 204 -10.29 -32.38 -13.80
N GLY A 205 -11.61 -32.12 -13.82
CA GLY A 205 -12.64 -33.14 -13.54
C GLY A 205 -12.84 -33.49 -12.05
N ILE A 206 -12.09 -32.88 -11.13
CA ILE A 206 -12.24 -33.07 -9.68
C ILE A 206 -13.44 -32.27 -9.19
N GLU A 207 -14.45 -32.93 -8.66
CA GLU A 207 -15.70 -32.30 -8.23
C GLU A 207 -15.60 -31.70 -6.83
N MET A 208 -14.81 -32.29 -5.92
CA MET A 208 -14.75 -31.95 -4.49
C MET A 208 -13.31 -31.77 -4.02
N SER A 209 -13.07 -30.81 -3.13
CA SER A 209 -11.80 -30.69 -2.41
C SER A 209 -11.68 -31.77 -1.32
N GLU A 210 -10.43 -32.09 -0.93
CA GLU A 210 -10.11 -33.09 0.09
C GLU A 210 -9.73 -32.46 1.41
N GLY A 211 -10.69 -31.91 2.15
CA GLY A 211 -10.43 -31.25 3.42
C GLY A 211 -11.46 -31.57 4.52
N PRO A 212 -11.22 -31.12 5.75
CA PRO A 212 -12.16 -31.33 6.87
C PRO A 212 -13.58 -30.80 6.59
N ARG A 213 -13.67 -29.79 5.72
CA ARG A 213 -14.94 -29.21 5.23
C ARG A 213 -14.89 -29.14 3.71
N ALA A 214 -14.91 -30.33 3.07
CA ALA A 214 -14.85 -30.44 1.62
C ALA A 214 -15.90 -29.54 0.92
N LEU A 215 -15.51 -28.93 -0.18
CA LEU A 215 -16.34 -28.05 -1.00
C LEU A 215 -16.34 -28.55 -2.44
N ASN A 216 -17.49 -28.39 -3.12
CA ASN A 216 -17.52 -28.52 -4.58
C ASN A 216 -16.54 -27.52 -5.22
N ALA A 217 -15.81 -27.95 -6.27
CA ALA A 217 -14.73 -27.17 -6.90
C ALA A 217 -15.16 -25.75 -7.27
N ARG A 218 -16.35 -25.55 -7.83
CA ARG A 218 -16.88 -24.23 -8.16
C ARG A 218 -17.04 -23.34 -6.92
N ILE A 219 -17.57 -23.92 -5.83
CA ILE A 219 -17.77 -23.18 -4.56
C ILE A 219 -16.42 -22.92 -3.91
N TYR A 220 -15.49 -23.86 -3.99
CA TYR A 220 -14.13 -23.70 -3.49
C TYR A 220 -13.46 -22.47 -4.09
N TYR A 221 -13.38 -22.39 -5.41
CA TYR A 221 -12.71 -21.28 -6.10
C TYR A 221 -13.44 -19.95 -5.96
N ALA A 222 -14.77 -19.94 -5.92
CA ALA A 222 -15.53 -18.73 -5.64
C ALA A 222 -15.22 -18.18 -4.23
N ARG A 223 -15.14 -19.04 -3.21
CA ARG A 223 -14.78 -18.62 -1.85
C ARG A 223 -13.30 -18.28 -1.70
N LEU A 224 -12.42 -18.97 -2.41
CA LEU A 224 -10.99 -18.66 -2.44
C LEU A 224 -10.76 -17.27 -3.06
N THR A 225 -11.47 -16.94 -4.14
CA THR A 225 -11.46 -15.59 -4.74
C THR A 225 -11.93 -14.55 -3.74
N GLN A 226 -13.04 -14.82 -3.03
CA GLN A 226 -13.51 -13.89 -1.99
C GLN A 226 -12.51 -13.74 -0.83
N ALA A 227 -11.79 -14.80 -0.47
CA ALA A 227 -10.73 -14.73 0.53
C ALA A 227 -9.57 -13.84 0.07
N LEU A 228 -9.17 -13.90 -1.21
CA LEU A 228 -8.18 -13.00 -1.78
C LEU A 228 -8.65 -11.54 -1.72
N VAL A 229 -9.88 -11.27 -2.18
CA VAL A 229 -10.46 -9.91 -2.11
C VAL A 229 -10.44 -9.39 -0.68
N THR A 230 -10.87 -10.22 0.30
CA THR A 230 -10.84 -9.85 1.72
C THR A 230 -9.41 -9.57 2.20
N ALA A 231 -8.43 -10.39 1.83
CA ALA A 231 -7.03 -10.19 2.22
C ALA A 231 -6.47 -8.85 1.71
N MET A 232 -6.89 -8.42 0.52
CA MET A 232 -6.45 -7.17 -0.10
C MET A 232 -7.21 -5.92 0.39
N THR A 233 -8.50 -6.06 0.76
CA THR A 233 -9.39 -4.92 1.03
C THR A 233 -9.76 -4.72 2.50
N ALA A 234 -9.52 -5.70 3.38
CA ALA A 234 -9.83 -5.54 4.81
C ALA A 234 -9.05 -4.34 5.39
N PRO A 235 -9.67 -3.55 6.31
CA PRO A 235 -9.09 -2.33 6.88
C PRO A 235 -7.87 -2.59 7.76
#